data_8169ae1a6928f0b585cec5f7c08f4e65
#
_entry.id   8169ae1a6928f0b585cec5f7c08f4e65
#
_cell.length_a   1.000
_cell.length_b   1.000
_cell.length_c   1.000
_cell.angle_alpha   90.00
_cell.angle_beta   90.00
_cell.angle_gamma   90.00
#
_symmetry.space_group_name_H-M   'P 1'
#
loop_
_entity.id
_entity.type
_entity.pdbx_description
1 polymer ?
#
loop_
_entity_poly.entity_id
_entity_poly.type
_entity_poly.pdbx_seq_one_letter_code
_entity_poly.pdbx_strand_id
1 'polypeptide(L)'
;MGIKKSNGKWRLVQDLRIINEAVVPLHPVVPNPYTLLSEIPERAKYFLVIDLKDAFYSVPLAEESQFRFAFEDPTQPASQLTWTVLPQGFHDSPHLFG
;
A
#
# COMPACT_ATOMS: atom_id res chain seq x y z
N MET A 1 -10.49 5.64 10.04
CA MET A 1 -11.75 5.00 9.67
C MET A 1 -11.51 3.53 9.38
N GLY A 2 -12.40 2.65 9.83
CA GLY A 2 -12.30 1.22 9.57
C GLY A 2 -13.22 0.79 8.44
N ILE A 3 -12.72 -0.05 7.54
CA ILE A 3 -13.52 -0.68 6.49
C ILE A 3 -13.57 -2.18 6.75
N LYS A 4 -14.80 -2.73 6.76
CA LYS A 4 -15.02 -4.16 6.96
C LYS A 4 -14.75 -4.92 5.68
N LYS A 5 -13.87 -5.92 5.74
CA LYS A 5 -13.58 -6.81 4.61
C LYS A 5 -14.69 -7.85 4.45
N SER A 6 -14.76 -8.46 3.26
CA SER A 6 -15.73 -9.53 2.96
C SER A 6 -15.62 -10.75 3.88
N ASN A 7 -14.43 -11.01 4.45
CA ASN A 7 -14.19 -12.11 5.39
C ASN A 7 -14.54 -11.78 6.85
N GLY A 8 -15.21 -10.65 7.11
CA GLY A 8 -15.57 -10.21 8.45
C GLY A 8 -14.49 -9.47 9.24
N LYS A 9 -13.27 -9.40 8.71
CA LYS A 9 -12.17 -8.64 9.33
C LYS A 9 -12.26 -7.16 9.00
N TRP A 10 -11.69 -6.32 9.87
CA TRP A 10 -11.63 -4.88 9.66
C TRP A 10 -10.30 -4.45 9.08
N ARG A 11 -10.34 -3.42 8.22
CA ARG A 11 -9.16 -2.76 7.69
C ARG A 11 -9.14 -1.32 8.17
N LEU A 12 -8.02 -0.88 8.73
CA LEU A 12 -7.80 0.53 9.05
C LEU A 12 -7.51 1.29 7.76
N VAL A 13 -8.26 2.37 7.53
CA VAL A 13 -8.08 3.24 6.36
C VAL A 13 -7.96 4.67 6.84
N GLN A 14 -6.90 5.34 6.41
CA GLN A 14 -6.66 6.75 6.66
C GLN A 14 -6.89 7.54 5.36
N ASP A 15 -7.47 8.74 5.48
CA ASP A 15 -7.59 9.64 4.34
C ASP A 15 -6.26 10.36 4.12
N LEU A 16 -5.54 9.97 3.08
CA LEU A 16 -4.23 10.50 2.73
C LEU A 16 -4.25 11.46 1.54
N ARG A 17 -5.42 11.98 1.17
CA ARG A 17 -5.56 12.85 -0.02
C ARG A 17 -4.66 14.07 0.04
N ILE A 18 -4.59 14.76 1.17
CA ILE A 18 -3.76 15.96 1.32
C ILE A 18 -2.28 15.61 1.20
N ILE A 19 -1.85 14.50 1.82
CA ILE A 19 -0.48 14.02 1.73
C ILE A 19 -0.13 13.66 0.29
N ASN A 20 -1.02 12.94 -0.40
CA ASN A 20 -0.81 12.54 -1.78
C ASN A 20 -0.66 13.74 -2.72
N GLU A 21 -1.36 14.83 -2.46
CA GLU A 21 -1.24 16.06 -3.23
C GLU A 21 0.09 16.78 -3.00
N ALA A 22 0.65 16.67 -1.80
CA ALA A 22 1.90 17.34 -1.42
C ALA A 22 3.15 16.61 -1.91
N VAL A 23 3.04 15.33 -2.25
CA VAL A 23 4.17 14.47 -2.65
C VAL A 23 4.40 14.60 -4.14
N VAL A 24 5.68 14.67 -4.56
CA VAL A 24 6.03 14.60 -5.98
C VAL A 24 5.73 13.18 -6.48
N PRO A 25 4.81 13.01 -7.45
CA PRO A 25 4.40 11.69 -7.88
C PRO A 25 5.56 10.92 -8.52
N LEU A 26 5.72 9.66 -8.09
CA LEU A 26 6.59 8.69 -8.75
C LEU A 26 5.70 7.79 -9.60
N HIS A 27 6.09 7.58 -10.85
CA HIS A 27 5.34 6.69 -11.73
C HIS A 27 5.74 5.24 -11.46
N PRO A 28 4.82 4.39 -10.97
CA PRO A 28 5.15 2.99 -10.74
C PRO A 28 5.48 2.30 -12.06
N VAL A 29 6.57 1.54 -12.07
CA VAL A 29 6.93 0.69 -13.19
C VAL A 29 6.18 -0.63 -13.03
N VAL A 30 4.89 -0.62 -13.39
CA VAL A 30 4.07 -1.84 -13.37
C VAL A 30 4.00 -2.35 -14.81
N PRO A 31 4.48 -3.57 -15.07
CA PRO A 31 4.39 -4.15 -16.41
C PRO A 31 2.93 -4.26 -16.85
N ASN A 32 2.67 -4.00 -18.14
CA ASN A 32 1.36 -4.19 -18.71
C ASN A 32 0.99 -5.69 -18.67
N PRO A 33 -0.17 -6.06 -18.07
CA PRO A 33 -0.57 -7.47 -17.99
C PRO A 33 -0.63 -8.17 -19.34
N TYR A 34 -1.05 -7.48 -20.40
CA TYR A 34 -1.12 -8.06 -21.73
C TYR A 34 0.27 -8.37 -22.29
N THR A 35 1.24 -7.49 -22.04
CA THR A 35 2.64 -7.71 -22.42
C THR A 35 3.21 -8.91 -21.66
N LEU A 36 2.94 -9.01 -20.37
CA LEU A 36 3.39 -10.14 -19.55
C LEU A 36 2.81 -11.47 -20.07
N LEU A 37 1.52 -11.48 -20.44
CA LEU A 37 0.90 -12.68 -21.00
C LEU A 37 1.56 -13.11 -22.30
N SER A 38 1.97 -12.17 -23.15
CA SER A 38 2.64 -12.46 -24.41
C SER A 38 4.04 -13.02 -24.23
N GLU A 39 4.67 -12.80 -23.08
CA GLU A 39 6.00 -13.34 -22.76
C GLU A 39 5.97 -14.79 -22.30
N ILE A 40 4.79 -15.33 -21.99
CA ILE A 40 4.66 -16.73 -21.59
C ILE A 40 4.95 -17.63 -22.79
N PRO A 41 5.92 -18.56 -22.70
CA PRO A 41 6.20 -19.45 -23.81
C PRO A 41 5.04 -20.43 -24.04
N GLU A 42 4.77 -20.77 -25.31
CA GLU A 42 3.72 -21.72 -25.67
C GLU A 42 3.87 -23.10 -25.04
N ARG A 43 5.12 -23.47 -24.71
CA ARG A 43 5.43 -24.76 -24.05
C ARG A 43 5.05 -24.79 -22.58
N ALA A 44 4.70 -23.65 -21.97
CA ALA A 44 4.31 -23.57 -20.56
C ALA A 44 2.99 -24.31 -20.35
N LYS A 45 2.99 -25.29 -19.42
CA LYS A 45 1.81 -26.09 -19.09
C LYS A 45 1.27 -25.82 -17.70
N TYR A 46 2.10 -25.28 -16.82
CA TYR A 46 1.76 -25.06 -15.43
C TYR A 46 2.00 -23.60 -15.07
N PHE A 47 1.10 -23.03 -14.28
CA PHE A 47 1.17 -21.63 -13.85
C PHE A 47 1.03 -21.56 -12.34
N LEU A 48 1.84 -20.74 -11.72
CA LEU A 48 1.77 -20.47 -10.28
C LEU A 48 1.47 -18.99 -10.08
N VAL A 49 0.46 -18.71 -9.28
CA VAL A 49 0.12 -17.33 -8.89
C VAL A 49 0.39 -17.19 -7.41
N ILE A 50 1.19 -16.20 -7.06
CA ILE A 50 1.54 -15.91 -5.67
C ILE A 50 0.98 -14.53 -5.32
N ASP A 51 0.19 -14.46 -4.26
CA ASP A 51 -0.33 -13.23 -3.71
C ASP A 51 0.37 -12.96 -2.37
N LEU A 52 0.91 -11.74 -2.22
CA LEU A 52 1.59 -11.34 -1.00
C LEU A 52 0.62 -10.69 -0.03
N LYS A 53 0.50 -11.25 1.16
CA LYS A 53 -0.32 -10.65 2.21
C LYS A 53 0.41 -9.43 2.79
N ASP A 54 -0.33 -8.32 2.92
CA ASP A 54 0.15 -7.09 3.55
C ASP A 54 1.48 -6.59 2.94
N ALA A 55 1.57 -6.61 1.61
CA ALA A 55 2.82 -6.32 0.90
C ALA A 55 3.40 -4.95 1.26
N PHE A 56 2.57 -3.90 1.32
CA PHE A 56 3.04 -2.56 1.67
C PHE A 56 3.57 -2.49 3.11
N TYR A 57 2.98 -3.25 4.01
CA TYR A 57 3.41 -3.29 5.40
C TYR A 57 4.76 -3.96 5.61
N SER A 58 5.30 -4.62 4.60
CA SER A 58 6.64 -5.20 4.63
C SER A 58 7.76 -4.17 4.41
N VAL A 59 7.42 -2.97 3.96
CA VAL A 59 8.40 -1.90 3.68
C VAL A 59 8.38 -0.91 4.83
N PRO A 60 9.49 -0.74 5.57
CA PRO A 60 9.54 0.23 6.65
C PRO A 60 9.54 1.66 6.12
N LEU A 61 8.88 2.55 6.86
CA LEU A 61 8.84 3.98 6.57
C LEU A 61 9.94 4.69 7.37
N ALA A 62 10.72 5.52 6.69
CA ALA A 62 11.81 6.25 7.33
C ALA A 62 11.29 7.06 8.53
N GLU A 63 12.02 6.99 9.65
CA GLU A 63 11.57 7.60 10.90
C GLU A 63 11.31 9.10 10.76
N GLU A 64 12.17 9.81 10.03
CA GLU A 64 12.03 11.25 9.78
C GLU A 64 10.80 11.61 8.93
N SER A 65 10.18 10.65 8.27
CA SER A 65 8.98 10.86 7.46
C SER A 65 7.69 10.42 8.15
N GLN A 66 7.78 9.69 9.26
CA GLN A 66 6.61 9.08 9.90
C GLN A 66 5.61 10.12 10.42
N PHE A 67 6.07 11.27 10.91
CA PHE A 67 5.18 12.30 11.45
C PHE A 67 4.18 12.83 10.43
N ARG A 68 4.48 12.73 9.14
CA ARG A 68 3.63 13.23 8.06
C ARG A 68 2.36 12.40 7.87
N PHE A 69 2.36 11.17 8.39
CA PHE A 69 1.24 10.25 8.30
C PHE A 69 0.45 10.14 9.60
N ALA A 70 0.72 11.03 10.56
CA ALA A 70 0.07 10.99 11.86
C ALA A 70 -1.43 11.24 11.75
N PHE A 71 -2.20 10.54 12.56
CA PHE A 71 -3.64 10.71 12.66
C PHE A 71 -4.08 10.59 14.12
N GLU A 72 -5.26 11.11 14.41
CA GLU A 72 -5.83 11.08 15.75
C GLU A 72 -6.27 9.66 16.12
N ASP A 73 -5.93 9.23 17.34
CA ASP A 73 -6.39 7.94 17.84
C ASP A 73 -7.89 8.07 18.22
N PRO A 74 -8.79 7.36 17.53
CA PRO A 74 -10.23 7.46 17.82
C PRO A 74 -10.61 6.94 19.21
N THR A 75 -9.75 6.13 19.83
CA THR A 75 -10.01 5.58 21.18
C THR A 75 -9.43 6.44 22.29
N GLN A 76 -8.49 7.32 21.97
CA GLN A 76 -7.80 8.20 22.94
C GLN A 76 -7.65 9.60 22.33
N PRO A 77 -8.60 10.52 22.53
CA PRO A 77 -8.64 11.81 21.83
C PRO A 77 -7.40 12.69 22.00
N ALA A 78 -6.60 12.50 23.05
CA ALA A 78 -5.38 13.27 23.28
C ALA A 78 -4.12 12.62 22.64
N SER A 79 -4.28 11.49 21.97
CA SER A 79 -3.18 10.73 21.38
C SER A 79 -3.20 10.76 19.88
N GLN A 80 -2.00 10.71 19.28
CA GLN A 80 -1.82 10.57 17.83
C GLN A 80 -1.08 9.28 17.52
N LEU A 81 -1.44 8.67 16.42
CA LEU A 81 -0.78 7.48 15.89
C LEU A 81 -0.16 7.81 14.53
N THR A 82 0.84 7.05 14.16
CA THR A 82 1.42 7.15 12.82
C THR A 82 1.80 5.76 12.31
N TRP A 83 2.29 5.73 11.09
CA TRP A 83 2.72 4.51 10.44
C TRP A 83 4.23 4.35 10.53
N THR A 84 4.67 3.12 10.80
CA THR A 84 6.08 2.74 10.74
C THR A 84 6.41 1.98 9.45
N VAL A 85 5.40 1.68 8.66
CA VAL A 85 5.49 0.96 7.38
C VAL A 85 4.65 1.68 6.34
N LEU A 86 4.80 1.34 5.06
CA LEU A 86 4.03 1.97 3.98
C LEU A 86 2.53 1.71 4.17
N PRO A 87 1.72 2.78 4.29
CA PRO A 87 0.28 2.62 4.49
C PRO A 87 -0.45 2.36 3.17
N GLN A 88 -1.62 1.74 3.28
CA GLN A 88 -2.57 1.63 2.18
C GLN A 88 -3.13 3.01 1.86
N GLY A 89 -3.27 3.33 0.58
CA GLY A 89 -3.80 4.61 0.14
C GLY A 89 -2.77 5.71 -0.05
N PHE A 90 -1.52 5.50 0.34
CA PHE A 90 -0.42 6.40 -0.05
C PHE A 90 -0.12 6.19 -1.54
N HIS A 91 -0.11 7.28 -2.30
CA HIS A 91 0.04 7.24 -3.76
C HIS A 91 1.28 6.48 -4.22
N ASP A 92 2.41 6.68 -3.53
CA ASP A 92 3.69 6.11 -3.95
C ASP A 92 4.00 4.74 -3.35
N SER A 93 3.10 4.17 -2.52
CA SER A 93 3.32 2.84 -1.95
C SER A 93 3.56 1.76 -3.01
N PRO A 94 2.79 1.70 -4.11
CA PRO A 94 3.06 0.71 -5.16
C PRO A 94 4.43 0.86 -5.80
N HIS A 95 4.88 2.08 -6.05
CA HIS A 95 6.19 2.34 -6.65
C HIS A 95 7.32 1.94 -5.70
N LEU A 96 7.21 2.32 -4.43
CA LEU A 96 8.24 2.05 -3.43
C LEU A 96 8.34 0.56 -3.08
N PHE A 97 7.22 -0.16 -3.14
CA PHE A 97 7.22 -1.62 -2.97
C PHE A 97 7.82 -2.34 -4.18
N GLY A 98 7.54 -1.84 -5.36
CA GLY A 98 7.96 -2.45 -6.63
C GLY A 98 9.46 -2.41 -6.95
#